data_5c1527369ff40334e4275c62a83535e6
#
_entry.id   5c1527369ff40334e4275c62a83535e6
#
_cell.length_a   1.000
_cell.length_b   1.000
_cell.length_c   1.000
_cell.angle_alpha   90.00
_cell.angle_beta   90.00
_cell.angle_gamma   90.00
#
_symmetry.space_group_name_H-M   'P 1'
#
loop_
_entity.id
_entity.type
_entity.pdbx_description
1 polymer ?
#
loop_
_entity_poly.entity_id
_entity_poly.type
_entity_poly.pdbx_seq_one_letter_code
_entity_poly.pdbx_strand_id
1 'polypeptide(L)'
;MRSTWVCRPDKLRDRVNAAIDRNLERKMTSGVVVQVCHDGKLVYSRAAGLADIEAGKTMQENTMFRLASISKALTSLAVAALIEQGKLGFDDPVTKWLPYFAPALADGSVPVITIRQLLCHMSGLDYRWSQTEDGPYARAGVSDGLDITGLSLEENLRRLASAP
;
A
#
# COMPACT_ATOMS: atom_id res chain seq x y z
N MET A 1 4.75 32.42 -18.02
CA MET A 1 6.11 32.18 -17.54
C MET A 1 6.26 30.69 -17.23
N ARG A 2 6.96 29.92 -18.05
CA ARG A 2 7.29 28.52 -17.73
C ARG A 2 8.48 28.56 -16.79
N SER A 3 8.30 28.22 -15.52
CA SER A 3 9.39 27.99 -14.58
C SER A 3 10.23 26.82 -15.09
N THR A 4 11.39 27.12 -15.66
CA THR A 4 12.38 26.11 -16.03
C THR A 4 13.06 25.65 -14.75
N TRP A 5 12.47 24.64 -14.10
CA TRP A 5 13.17 23.89 -13.07
C TRP A 5 14.31 23.12 -13.74
N VAL A 6 15.49 23.72 -13.77
CA VAL A 6 16.70 23.02 -14.22
C VAL A 6 17.10 22.07 -13.08
N CYS A 7 16.77 20.78 -13.24
CA CYS A 7 17.31 19.75 -12.38
C CYS A 7 18.84 19.78 -12.56
N ARG A 8 19.58 20.19 -11.52
CA ARG A 8 21.04 20.11 -11.49
C ARG A 8 21.42 18.76 -10.88
N PRO A 9 21.81 17.75 -11.67
CA PRO A 9 22.05 16.39 -11.21
C PRO A 9 23.05 16.31 -10.05
N ASP A 10 24.10 17.15 -10.08
CA ASP A 10 25.12 17.17 -9.04
C ASP A 10 24.55 17.59 -7.68
N LYS A 11 23.79 18.68 -7.65
CA LYS A 11 23.15 19.15 -6.40
C LYS A 11 22.09 18.17 -5.90
N LEU A 12 21.37 17.48 -6.79
CA LEU A 12 20.43 16.44 -6.42
C LEU A 12 21.15 15.29 -5.73
N ARG A 13 22.23 14.80 -6.34
CA ARG A 13 23.05 13.69 -5.83
C ARG A 13 23.57 13.99 -4.42
N ASP A 14 24.18 15.16 -4.22
CA ASP A 14 24.74 15.55 -2.93
C ASP A 14 23.66 15.63 -1.83
N ARG A 15 22.52 16.24 -2.15
CA ARG A 15 21.40 16.39 -1.21
C ARG A 15 20.78 15.05 -0.82
N VAL A 16 20.58 14.16 -1.79
CA VAL A 16 20.01 12.83 -1.54
C VAL A 16 20.99 11.98 -0.75
N ASN A 17 22.29 11.99 -1.11
CA ASN A 17 23.34 11.31 -0.37
C ASN A 17 23.36 11.77 1.10
N ALA A 18 23.41 13.06 1.34
CA ALA A 18 23.42 13.62 2.69
C ALA A 18 22.14 13.27 3.50
N ALA A 19 21.00 13.15 2.83
CA ALA A 19 19.77 12.72 3.49
C ALA A 19 19.82 11.23 3.86
N ILE A 20 20.30 10.37 2.97
CA ILE A 20 20.47 8.94 3.22
C ILE A 20 21.42 8.73 4.39
N ASP A 21 22.61 9.34 4.33
CA ASP A 21 23.66 9.15 5.35
C ASP A 21 23.17 9.59 6.73
N ARG A 22 22.51 10.76 6.84
CA ARG A 22 21.91 11.22 8.10
C ARG A 22 20.87 10.26 8.68
N ASN A 23 20.04 9.64 7.84
CA ASN A 23 19.01 8.71 8.33
C ASN A 23 19.61 7.39 8.80
N LEU A 24 20.66 6.90 8.14
CA LEU A 24 21.39 5.71 8.54
C LEU A 24 22.16 5.96 9.84
N GLU A 25 22.90 7.08 9.97
CA GLU A 25 23.63 7.48 11.17
C GLU A 25 22.69 7.61 12.38
N ARG A 26 21.50 8.19 12.18
CA ARG A 26 20.47 8.32 13.22
C ARG A 26 19.69 7.02 13.48
N LYS A 27 20.00 5.94 12.79
CA LYS A 27 19.30 4.65 12.88
C LYS A 27 17.79 4.75 12.65
N MET A 28 17.36 5.73 11.84
CA MET A 28 15.95 5.88 11.45
C MET A 28 15.51 4.79 10.46
N THR A 29 16.45 4.20 9.74
CA THR A 29 16.26 3.03 8.88
C THR A 29 17.53 2.18 8.91
N SER A 30 17.38 0.86 8.72
CA SER A 30 18.51 -0.07 8.60
C SER A 30 19.19 0.01 7.24
N GLY A 31 18.41 0.28 6.21
CA GLY A 31 18.88 0.38 4.85
C GLY A 31 17.83 0.95 3.92
N VAL A 32 18.27 1.39 2.74
CA VAL A 32 17.42 2.08 1.77
C VAL A 32 17.94 1.86 0.35
N VAL A 33 17.00 1.80 -0.60
CA VAL A 33 17.29 1.95 -2.03
C VAL A 33 16.54 3.18 -2.53
N VAL A 34 17.25 4.11 -3.14
CA VAL A 34 16.68 5.34 -3.72
C VAL A 34 17.00 5.39 -5.18
N GLN A 35 15.98 5.55 -6.01
CA GLN A 35 16.10 5.77 -7.44
C GLN A 35 15.31 7.02 -7.82
N VAL A 36 15.88 7.87 -8.65
CA VAL A 36 15.21 9.06 -9.18
C VAL A 36 15.23 9.00 -10.69
N CYS A 37 14.04 9.11 -11.28
CA CYS A 37 13.88 9.23 -12.73
C CYS A 37 13.44 10.65 -13.08
N HIS A 38 13.99 11.19 -14.17
CA HIS A 38 13.60 12.47 -14.75
C HIS A 38 13.50 12.30 -16.27
N ASP A 39 12.39 12.71 -16.86
CA ASP A 39 12.11 12.54 -18.30
C ASP A 39 12.36 11.11 -18.81
N GLY A 40 11.90 10.11 -18.03
CA GLY A 40 12.03 8.70 -18.38
C GLY A 40 13.46 8.13 -18.23
N LYS A 41 14.41 8.90 -17.71
CA LYS A 41 15.80 8.46 -17.51
C LYS A 41 16.13 8.36 -16.02
N LEU A 42 16.83 7.29 -15.65
CA LEU A 42 17.37 7.14 -14.31
C LEU A 42 18.54 8.14 -14.13
N VAL A 43 18.34 9.14 -13.26
CA VAL A 43 19.34 10.21 -13.02
C VAL A 43 20.08 10.01 -11.70
N TYR A 44 19.57 9.15 -10.82
CA TYR A 44 20.20 8.80 -9.57
C TYR A 44 19.78 7.38 -9.14
N SER A 45 20.73 6.60 -8.63
CA SER A 45 20.49 5.33 -7.96
C SER A 45 21.51 5.14 -6.85
N ARG A 46 21.05 4.69 -5.68
CA ARG A 46 21.91 4.32 -4.56
C ARG A 46 21.19 3.32 -3.67
N ALA A 47 21.91 2.24 -3.32
CA ALA A 47 21.59 1.35 -2.21
C ALA A 47 22.57 1.63 -1.07
N ALA A 48 22.09 1.68 0.17
CA ALA A 48 22.92 1.96 1.35
C ALA A 48 22.36 1.30 2.62
N GLY A 49 23.23 0.95 3.55
CA GLY A 49 22.88 0.28 4.80
C GLY A 49 22.70 -1.23 4.66
N LEU A 50 21.91 -1.82 5.54
CA LEU A 50 21.69 -3.25 5.67
C LEU A 50 20.27 -3.65 5.22
N ALA A 51 20.19 -4.74 4.47
CA ALA A 51 18.93 -5.40 4.11
C ALA A 51 18.46 -6.36 5.22
N ASP A 52 19.40 -6.88 5.99
CA ASP A 52 19.18 -7.77 7.12
C ASP A 52 20.23 -7.43 8.19
N ILE A 53 19.74 -6.98 9.35
CA ILE A 53 20.61 -6.54 10.45
C ILE A 53 21.28 -7.74 11.12
N GLU A 54 20.51 -8.80 11.38
CA GLU A 54 20.96 -10.00 12.10
C GLU A 54 22.02 -10.75 11.28
N ALA A 55 21.80 -10.86 9.98
CA ALA A 55 22.74 -11.52 9.06
C ALA A 55 23.86 -10.61 8.55
N GLY A 56 23.85 -9.31 8.89
CA GLY A 56 24.81 -8.33 8.38
C GLY A 56 24.78 -8.15 6.87
N LYS A 57 23.63 -8.47 6.21
CA LYS A 57 23.51 -8.45 4.77
C LYS A 57 23.38 -7.02 4.26
N THR A 58 24.27 -6.60 3.37
CA THR A 58 24.24 -5.25 2.79
C THR A 58 23.04 -5.05 1.86
N MET A 59 22.52 -3.82 1.83
CA MET A 59 21.49 -3.40 0.90
C MET A 59 22.02 -3.38 -0.54
N GLN A 60 21.21 -3.84 -1.50
CA GLN A 60 21.52 -3.83 -2.92
C GLN A 60 20.34 -3.25 -3.70
N GLU A 61 20.60 -2.75 -4.91
CA GLU A 61 19.54 -2.13 -5.76
C GLU A 61 18.41 -3.10 -6.13
N ASN A 62 18.69 -4.39 -6.15
CA ASN A 62 17.74 -5.46 -6.43
C ASN A 62 17.17 -6.15 -5.16
N THR A 63 17.40 -5.57 -3.98
CA THR A 63 16.82 -6.09 -2.73
C THR A 63 15.29 -6.04 -2.80
N MET A 64 14.64 -7.14 -2.41
CA MET A 64 13.18 -7.18 -2.32
C MET A 64 12.66 -6.44 -1.10
N PHE A 65 11.58 -5.68 -1.29
CA PHE A 65 10.87 -4.95 -0.24
C PHE A 65 9.41 -5.39 -0.16
N ARG A 66 8.84 -5.38 1.03
CA ARG A 66 7.39 -5.41 1.18
C ARG A 66 6.84 -4.05 0.73
N LEU A 67 5.99 -4.06 -0.28
CA LEU A 67 5.44 -2.82 -0.85
C LEU A 67 4.36 -2.19 0.03
N ALA A 68 3.77 -2.97 0.95
CA ALA A 68 2.67 -2.51 1.81
C ALA A 68 1.61 -1.75 1.00
N SER A 69 1.28 -0.52 1.38
CA SER A 69 0.24 0.29 0.72
C SER A 69 0.54 0.70 -0.72
N ILE A 70 1.78 0.60 -1.20
CA ILE A 70 2.10 0.83 -2.61
C ILE A 70 1.40 -0.22 -3.50
N SER A 71 1.13 -1.42 -2.96
CA SER A 71 0.34 -2.46 -3.64
C SER A 71 -1.05 -1.97 -4.07
N LYS A 72 -1.64 -0.99 -3.36
CA LYS A 72 -2.94 -0.40 -3.72
C LYS A 72 -2.90 0.29 -5.08
N ALA A 73 -1.80 0.99 -5.39
CA ALA A 73 -1.64 1.63 -6.70
C ALA A 73 -1.61 0.60 -7.83
N LEU A 74 -0.89 -0.52 -7.65
CA LEU A 74 -0.85 -1.59 -8.64
C LEU A 74 -2.22 -2.28 -8.80
N THR A 75 -2.91 -2.52 -7.69
CA THR A 75 -4.29 -3.07 -7.70
C THR A 75 -5.24 -2.12 -8.43
N SER A 76 -5.14 -0.81 -8.15
CA SER A 76 -5.97 0.20 -8.82
C SER A 76 -5.73 0.25 -10.33
N LEU A 77 -4.48 0.10 -10.78
CA LEU A 77 -4.16 -0.02 -12.21
C LEU A 77 -4.77 -1.27 -12.83
N ALA A 78 -4.72 -2.41 -12.14
CA ALA A 78 -5.36 -3.64 -12.62
C ALA A 78 -6.89 -3.47 -12.73
N VAL A 79 -7.52 -2.82 -11.74
CA VAL A 79 -8.96 -2.50 -11.78
C VAL A 79 -9.28 -1.57 -12.96
N ALA A 80 -8.47 -0.52 -13.18
CA ALA A 80 -8.64 0.40 -14.31
C ALA A 80 -8.56 -0.32 -15.65
N ALA A 81 -7.63 -1.26 -15.81
CA ALA A 81 -7.51 -2.08 -17.02
C ALA A 81 -8.74 -2.99 -17.25
N LEU A 82 -9.34 -3.52 -16.17
CA LEU A 82 -10.59 -4.28 -16.28
C LEU A 82 -11.78 -3.40 -16.67
N ILE A 83 -11.81 -2.17 -16.17
CA ILE A 83 -12.85 -1.20 -16.54
C ILE A 83 -12.72 -0.80 -18.03
N GLU A 84 -11.49 -0.54 -18.48
CA GLU A 84 -11.21 -0.24 -19.90
C GLU A 84 -11.67 -1.38 -20.84
N GLN A 85 -11.54 -2.64 -20.39
CA GLN A 85 -12.00 -3.83 -21.10
C GLN A 85 -13.52 -4.07 -20.99
N GLY A 86 -14.26 -3.20 -20.29
CA GLY A 86 -15.69 -3.36 -20.04
C GLY A 86 -16.08 -4.53 -19.15
N LYS A 87 -15.11 -5.12 -18.44
CA LYS A 87 -15.33 -6.26 -17.53
C LYS A 87 -15.80 -5.83 -16.13
N LEU A 88 -15.57 -4.59 -15.75
CA LEU A 88 -15.89 -4.01 -14.47
C LEU A 88 -16.36 -2.57 -14.66
N GLY A 89 -17.33 -2.12 -13.87
CA GLY A 89 -17.77 -0.72 -13.81
C GLY A 89 -17.34 -0.05 -12.51
N PHE A 90 -17.07 1.27 -12.55
CA PHE A 90 -16.79 2.03 -11.34
C PHE A 90 -17.93 1.96 -10.32
N ASP A 91 -19.17 1.97 -10.80
CA ASP A 91 -20.37 2.01 -9.96
C ASP A 91 -20.98 0.63 -9.74
N ASP A 92 -20.30 -0.43 -10.19
CA ASP A 92 -20.68 -1.80 -9.87
C ASP A 92 -20.61 -2.01 -8.35
N PRO A 93 -21.66 -2.60 -7.74
CA PRO A 93 -21.57 -3.03 -6.35
C PRO A 93 -20.56 -4.17 -6.20
N VAL A 94 -19.78 -4.15 -5.12
CA VAL A 94 -18.79 -5.20 -4.82
C VAL A 94 -19.46 -6.58 -4.77
N THR A 95 -20.70 -6.66 -4.27
CA THR A 95 -21.50 -7.88 -4.17
C THR A 95 -21.81 -8.53 -5.53
N LYS A 96 -21.69 -7.83 -6.65
CA LYS A 96 -21.80 -8.40 -8.00
C LYS A 96 -20.70 -9.44 -8.25
N TRP A 97 -19.52 -9.24 -7.67
CA TRP A 97 -18.33 -10.06 -7.86
C TRP A 97 -18.03 -10.94 -6.64
N LEU A 98 -18.34 -10.43 -5.45
CA LEU A 98 -18.17 -11.09 -4.17
C LEU A 98 -19.53 -11.08 -3.42
N PRO A 99 -20.47 -11.98 -3.77
CA PRO A 99 -21.83 -11.94 -3.20
C PRO A 99 -21.86 -12.07 -1.67
N TYR A 100 -20.85 -12.68 -1.09
CA TYR A 100 -20.73 -12.85 0.37
C TYR A 100 -20.18 -11.61 1.08
N PHE A 101 -19.65 -10.62 0.33
CA PHE A 101 -19.05 -9.43 0.92
C PHE A 101 -20.10 -8.33 1.08
N ALA A 102 -20.88 -8.44 2.13
CA ALA A 102 -21.97 -7.52 2.45
C ALA A 102 -21.90 -7.11 3.93
N PRO A 103 -20.85 -6.35 4.35
CA PRO A 103 -20.71 -5.93 5.74
C PRO A 103 -21.90 -5.07 6.16
N ALA A 104 -22.43 -5.36 7.36
CA ALA A 104 -23.54 -4.62 7.94
C ALA A 104 -23.02 -3.47 8.81
N LEU A 105 -23.77 -2.39 8.89
CA LEU A 105 -23.56 -1.33 9.88
C LEU A 105 -24.05 -1.75 11.26
N ALA A 106 -23.69 -1.01 12.30
CA ALA A 106 -24.09 -1.31 13.68
C ALA A 106 -25.62 -1.36 13.89
N ASP A 107 -26.39 -0.68 13.05
CA ASP A 107 -27.86 -0.70 13.05
C ASP A 107 -28.46 -1.90 12.28
N GLY A 108 -27.61 -2.76 11.72
CA GLY A 108 -27.99 -3.93 10.93
C GLY A 108 -28.27 -3.63 9.45
N SER A 109 -28.22 -2.38 9.02
CA SER A 109 -28.38 -2.04 7.60
C SER A 109 -27.14 -2.48 6.79
N VAL A 110 -27.34 -2.87 5.53
CA VAL A 110 -26.27 -3.31 4.63
C VAL A 110 -26.09 -2.27 3.53
N PRO A 111 -25.04 -1.44 3.60
CA PRO A 111 -24.80 -0.43 2.58
C PRO A 111 -24.31 -1.07 1.26
N VAL A 112 -24.63 -0.42 0.15
CA VAL A 112 -24.04 -0.79 -1.14
C VAL A 112 -22.65 -0.18 -1.23
N ILE A 113 -21.63 -1.02 -1.24
CA ILE A 113 -20.24 -0.60 -1.46
C ILE A 113 -19.91 -0.78 -2.94
N THR A 114 -19.45 0.28 -3.59
CA THR A 114 -19.07 0.27 -5.00
C THR A 114 -17.56 0.19 -5.20
N ILE A 115 -17.14 -0.24 -6.39
CA ILE A 115 -15.73 -0.23 -6.80
C ILE A 115 -15.13 1.17 -6.68
N ARG A 116 -15.88 2.20 -7.07
CA ARG A 116 -15.47 3.62 -6.93
C ARG A 116 -15.14 3.97 -5.48
N GLN A 117 -16.01 3.60 -4.55
CA GLN A 117 -15.81 3.90 -3.13
C GLN A 117 -14.56 3.20 -2.57
N LEU A 118 -14.29 1.95 -2.98
CA LEU A 118 -13.04 1.27 -2.61
C LEU A 118 -11.81 2.00 -3.14
N LEU A 119 -11.81 2.39 -4.42
CA LEU A 119 -10.69 3.09 -5.06
C LEU A 119 -10.43 4.48 -4.46
N CYS A 120 -11.48 5.15 -3.98
CA CYS A 120 -11.41 6.49 -3.38
C CYS A 120 -11.28 6.47 -1.85
N HIS A 121 -11.13 5.31 -1.22
CA HIS A 121 -11.12 5.15 0.25
C HIS A 121 -12.37 5.73 0.94
N MET A 122 -13.55 5.54 0.32
CA MET A 122 -14.84 6.06 0.79
C MET A 122 -15.84 4.93 1.08
N SER A 123 -15.36 3.71 1.27
CA SER A 123 -16.22 2.53 1.49
C SER A 123 -16.72 2.39 2.93
N GLY A 124 -16.16 3.13 3.87
CA GLY A 124 -16.43 2.97 5.30
C GLY A 124 -15.62 1.83 5.96
N LEU A 125 -14.89 1.03 5.16
CA LEU A 125 -14.01 0.01 5.72
C LEU A 125 -12.78 0.66 6.37
N ASP A 126 -12.31 0.05 7.45
CA ASP A 126 -11.22 0.58 8.26
C ASP A 126 -10.12 -0.48 8.44
N TYR A 127 -9.14 -0.18 9.28
CA TYR A 127 -8.08 -1.09 9.68
C TYR A 127 -8.30 -1.58 11.12
N ARG A 128 -7.88 -2.80 11.41
CA ARG A 128 -7.90 -3.33 12.77
C ARG A 128 -7.09 -2.46 13.74
N TRP A 129 -5.92 -1.99 13.31
CA TRP A 129 -5.02 -1.16 14.13
C TRP A 129 -5.55 0.25 14.43
N SER A 130 -6.55 0.73 13.68
CA SER A 130 -7.22 2.01 13.95
C SER A 130 -8.35 1.89 14.97
N GLN A 131 -8.77 0.68 15.27
CA GLN A 131 -9.82 0.39 16.25
C GLN A 131 -9.22 0.11 17.63
N THR A 132 -10.06 0.03 18.65
CA THR A 132 -9.66 -0.43 19.98
C THR A 132 -9.18 -1.88 19.95
N GLU A 133 -8.41 -2.31 20.95
CA GLU A 133 -7.87 -3.67 21.04
C GLU A 133 -8.97 -4.74 20.94
N ASP A 134 -10.17 -4.45 21.50
CA ASP A 134 -11.36 -5.29 21.44
C ASP A 134 -12.36 -4.83 20.37
N GLY A 135 -11.91 -4.11 19.36
CA GLY A 135 -12.77 -3.60 18.28
C GLY A 135 -13.43 -4.71 17.45
N PRO A 136 -14.42 -4.36 16.62
CA PRO A 136 -15.15 -5.35 15.81
C PRO A 136 -14.22 -6.22 14.95
N TYR A 137 -13.20 -5.63 14.34
CA TYR A 137 -12.26 -6.38 13.50
C TYR A 137 -11.36 -7.30 14.32
N ALA A 138 -10.97 -6.89 15.52
CA ALA A 138 -10.21 -7.75 16.43
C ALA A 138 -11.02 -8.96 16.86
N ARG A 139 -12.29 -8.76 17.25
CA ARG A 139 -13.21 -9.85 17.62
C ARG A 139 -13.50 -10.80 16.47
N ALA A 140 -13.61 -10.29 15.23
CA ALA A 140 -13.80 -11.09 14.04
C ALA A 140 -12.50 -11.77 13.55
N GLY A 141 -11.34 -11.44 14.13
CA GLY A 141 -10.05 -11.97 13.70
C GLY A 141 -9.63 -11.52 12.31
N VAL A 142 -10.01 -10.28 11.93
CA VAL A 142 -9.62 -9.67 10.65
C VAL A 142 -8.12 -9.37 10.68
N SER A 143 -7.42 -9.69 9.60
CA SER A 143 -6.01 -9.35 9.40
C SER A 143 -5.88 -8.13 8.50
N ASP A 144 -5.05 -7.17 8.90
CA ASP A 144 -4.63 -6.03 8.07
C ASP A 144 -3.52 -6.40 7.06
N GLY A 145 -3.12 -7.68 7.03
CA GLY A 145 -2.01 -8.15 6.19
C GLY A 145 -0.62 -7.74 6.69
N LEU A 146 -0.53 -7.22 7.91
CA LEU A 146 0.74 -6.90 8.57
C LEU A 146 1.26 -8.05 9.42
N ASP A 147 0.38 -8.97 9.78
CA ASP A 147 0.63 -10.18 10.54
C ASP A 147 0.74 -11.43 9.63
N ILE A 148 1.25 -12.52 10.20
CA ILE A 148 1.33 -13.83 9.52
C ILE A 148 0.25 -14.72 10.13
N THR A 149 -0.96 -14.61 9.61
CA THR A 149 -2.10 -15.37 10.13
C THR A 149 -2.30 -16.74 9.48
N GLY A 150 -1.71 -16.99 8.32
CA GLY A 150 -2.00 -18.17 7.50
C GLY A 150 -3.40 -18.16 6.87
N LEU A 151 -4.17 -17.08 7.02
CA LEU A 151 -5.51 -16.92 6.44
C LEU A 151 -5.43 -16.78 4.92
N SER A 152 -6.36 -17.40 4.22
CA SER A 152 -6.60 -17.08 2.81
C SER A 152 -7.24 -15.68 2.69
N LEU A 153 -7.08 -15.06 1.50
CA LEU A 153 -7.74 -13.78 1.23
C LEU A 153 -9.26 -13.89 1.37
N GLU A 154 -9.85 -14.96 0.86
CA GLU A 154 -11.30 -15.19 0.96
C GLU A 154 -11.75 -15.30 2.41
N GLU A 155 -11.06 -16.06 3.23
CA GLU A 155 -11.39 -16.19 4.65
C GLU A 155 -11.30 -14.85 5.37
N ASN A 156 -10.27 -14.06 5.11
CA ASN A 156 -10.14 -12.73 5.69
C ASN A 156 -11.27 -11.78 5.25
N LEU A 157 -11.68 -11.83 3.98
CA LEU A 157 -12.81 -11.05 3.48
C LEU A 157 -14.15 -11.48 4.10
N ARG A 158 -14.35 -12.79 4.35
CA ARG A 158 -15.53 -13.28 5.07
C ARG A 158 -15.57 -12.77 6.51
N ARG A 159 -14.45 -12.78 7.21
CA ARG A 159 -14.33 -12.20 8.56
C ARG A 159 -14.62 -10.70 8.56
N LEU A 160 -14.05 -9.97 7.59
CA LEU A 160 -14.31 -8.54 7.43
C LEU A 160 -15.80 -8.26 7.15
N ALA A 161 -16.46 -9.10 6.33
CA ALA A 161 -17.88 -8.97 6.04
C ALA A 161 -18.78 -9.30 7.24
N SER A 162 -18.29 -10.03 8.22
CA SER A 162 -19.05 -10.36 9.46
C SER A 162 -18.86 -9.33 10.56
N ALA A 163 -17.92 -8.40 10.41
CA ALA A 163 -17.68 -7.34 11.39
C ALA A 163 -18.57 -6.11 11.07
N PRO A 164 -19.27 -5.53 12.05
CA PRO A 164 -20.07 -4.33 11.88
C PRO A 164 -19.20 -3.08 11.71
#